data_e08c39c2c96e2a4eb7fb991a1f4e5a08
#
_entry.id   e08c39c2c96e2a4eb7fb991a1f4e5a08
#
_cell.length_a   1.000
_cell.length_b   1.000
_cell.length_c   1.000
_cell.angle_alpha   90.00
_cell.angle_beta   90.00
_cell.angle_gamma   90.00
#
_symmetry.space_group_name_H-M   'P 1'
#
loop_
_entity.id
_entity.type
_entity.pdbx_description
1 polymer ?
#
loop_
_entity_poly.entity_id
_entity_poly.type
_entity_poly.pdbx_seq_one_letter_code
_entity_poly.pdbx_strand_id
1 'polypeptide(L)'
;MQDPLIDTWNIHDRINQYLLEAVPEKALDSNLLRNRTVYQLFAHIHNVRLMWLKAAAPELLDGLAKLEGKTGTKGVLAKALELSGQAIASLLGQSVAAGGKVKGFKPHATAFLGYLISHESHHRGQIGWTLKGTGHPLDQKTAFGLWEWGVR
;
A
#
# COMPACT_ATOMS: atom_id res chain seq x y z
N MET A 1 14.99 17.87 -8.63
CA MET A 1 13.52 17.80 -8.52
C MET A 1 13.09 16.36 -8.74
N GLN A 2 12.28 15.83 -7.86
CA GLN A 2 11.78 14.46 -7.99
C GLN A 2 10.73 14.40 -9.13
N ASP A 3 10.73 13.31 -9.90
CA ASP A 3 9.72 13.10 -10.94
C ASP A 3 8.32 13.08 -10.31
N PRO A 4 7.35 13.84 -10.84
CA PRO A 4 6.02 13.92 -10.28
C PRO A 4 5.30 12.57 -10.15
N LEU A 5 5.62 11.61 -11.02
CA LEU A 5 5.05 10.26 -10.97
C LEU A 5 5.54 9.52 -9.72
N ILE A 6 6.85 9.60 -9.44
CA ILE A 6 7.46 8.98 -8.25
C ILE A 6 7.01 9.70 -6.98
N ASP A 7 6.93 11.03 -7.02
CA ASP A 7 6.43 11.81 -5.88
C ASP A 7 4.98 11.46 -5.54
N THR A 8 4.12 11.33 -6.54
CA THR A 8 2.73 10.90 -6.37
C THR A 8 2.64 9.53 -5.70
N TRP A 9 3.47 8.57 -6.13
CA TRP A 9 3.55 7.27 -5.46
C TRP A 9 3.96 7.39 -4.00
N ASN A 10 4.99 8.17 -3.71
CA ASN A 10 5.50 8.34 -2.35
C ASN A 10 4.46 8.99 -1.42
N ILE A 11 3.70 9.97 -1.91
CA ILE A 11 2.57 10.55 -1.17
C ILE A 11 1.53 9.47 -0.86
N HIS A 12 1.14 8.70 -1.86
CA HIS A 12 0.17 7.61 -1.69
C HIS A 12 0.66 6.55 -0.68
N ASP A 13 1.93 6.17 -0.75
CA ASP A 13 2.51 5.19 0.18
C ASP A 13 2.52 5.72 1.62
N ARG A 14 2.87 7.00 1.81
CA ARG A 14 2.80 7.64 3.13
C ARG A 14 1.37 7.71 3.69
N ILE A 15 0.36 7.83 2.84
CA ILE A 15 -1.04 7.76 3.27
C ILE A 15 -1.38 6.37 3.81
N ASN A 16 -0.91 5.29 3.17
CA ASN A 16 -1.08 3.94 3.70
C ASN A 16 -0.41 3.77 5.06
N GLN A 17 0.80 4.28 5.21
CA GLN A 17 1.53 4.24 6.48
C GLN A 17 0.85 5.08 7.57
N TYR A 18 0.33 6.23 7.21
CA TYR A 18 -0.46 7.08 8.11
C TYR A 18 -1.70 6.35 8.62
N LEU A 19 -2.42 5.64 7.74
CA LEU A 19 -3.56 4.83 8.16
C LEU A 19 -3.12 3.71 9.11
N LEU A 20 -2.08 2.97 8.77
CA LEU A 20 -1.59 1.88 9.61
C LEU A 20 -1.19 2.36 11.01
N GLU A 21 -0.53 3.50 11.10
CA GLU A 21 -0.14 4.10 12.39
C GLU A 21 -1.36 4.40 13.27
N ALA A 22 -2.46 4.82 12.68
CA ALA A 22 -3.71 5.12 13.40
C ALA A 22 -4.49 3.88 13.84
N VAL A 23 -4.19 2.70 13.31
CA VAL A 23 -4.90 1.46 13.67
C VAL A 23 -4.38 0.93 15.01
N PRO A 24 -5.26 0.74 16.03
CA PRO A 24 -4.86 0.09 17.26
C PRO A 24 -4.37 -1.34 17.02
N GLU A 25 -3.31 -1.77 17.70
CA GLU A 25 -2.76 -3.13 17.56
C GLU A 25 -3.86 -4.20 17.70
N LYS A 26 -4.71 -4.06 18.70
CA LYS A 26 -5.84 -4.98 18.96
C LYS A 26 -6.87 -5.04 17.84
N ALA A 27 -6.94 -4.03 16.97
CA ALA A 27 -7.89 -4.00 15.86
C ALA A 27 -7.38 -4.72 14.60
N LEU A 28 -6.10 -5.09 14.56
CA LEU A 28 -5.53 -5.79 13.41
C LEU A 28 -6.20 -7.15 13.15
N ASP A 29 -6.68 -7.83 14.18
CA ASP A 29 -7.35 -9.12 14.07
C ASP A 29 -8.84 -9.02 13.75
N SER A 30 -9.37 -7.80 13.69
CA SER A 30 -10.78 -7.56 13.40
C SER A 30 -11.12 -7.94 11.96
N ASN A 31 -12.26 -8.58 11.77
CA ASN A 31 -12.84 -8.82 10.45
C ASN A 31 -14.34 -8.50 10.45
N LEU A 32 -14.86 -8.14 9.31
CA LEU A 32 -16.27 -7.86 9.13
C LEU A 32 -16.87 -8.90 8.19
N LEU A 33 -17.99 -9.52 8.60
CA LEU A 33 -18.72 -10.50 7.80
C LEU A 33 -17.84 -11.67 7.30
N ARG A 34 -16.95 -12.15 8.13
CA ARG A 34 -16.01 -13.25 7.83
C ARG A 34 -15.08 -12.97 6.64
N ASN A 35 -14.87 -11.70 6.32
CA ASN A 35 -13.91 -11.27 5.31
C ASN A 35 -12.49 -11.26 5.89
N ARG A 36 -11.54 -10.73 5.11
CA ARG A 36 -10.15 -10.55 5.57
C ARG A 36 -10.09 -9.72 6.86
N THR A 37 -9.13 -10.06 7.73
CA THR A 37 -8.80 -9.20 8.86
C THR A 37 -8.16 -7.90 8.39
N VAL A 38 -8.13 -6.89 9.24
CA VAL A 38 -7.41 -5.63 8.95
C VAL A 38 -5.94 -5.93 8.63
N TYR A 39 -5.29 -6.83 9.40
CA TYR A 39 -3.94 -7.30 9.10
C TYR A 39 -3.83 -7.87 7.68
N GLN A 40 -4.74 -8.76 7.29
CA GLN A 40 -4.73 -9.38 5.96
C GLN A 40 -4.94 -8.37 4.83
N LEU A 41 -5.70 -7.31 5.07
CA LEU A 41 -5.91 -6.25 4.07
C LEU A 41 -4.62 -5.46 3.83
N PHE A 42 -3.89 -5.07 4.87
CA PHE A 42 -2.58 -4.45 4.72
C PHE A 42 -1.56 -5.42 4.10
N ALA A 43 -1.54 -6.67 4.56
CA ALA A 43 -0.65 -7.69 4.00
C ALA A 43 -0.93 -7.92 2.50
N HIS A 44 -2.19 -7.87 2.08
CA HIS A 44 -2.57 -7.99 0.67
C HIS A 44 -2.04 -6.82 -0.16
N ILE A 45 -2.11 -5.59 0.34
CA ILE A 45 -1.49 -4.43 -0.32
C ILE A 45 0.00 -4.70 -0.56
N HIS A 46 0.73 -5.09 0.46
CA HIS A 46 2.16 -5.45 0.35
C HIS A 46 2.38 -6.59 -0.66
N ASN A 47 1.64 -7.68 -0.54
CA ASN A 47 1.83 -8.88 -1.35
C ASN A 47 1.56 -8.63 -2.84
N VAL A 48 0.61 -7.76 -3.19
CA VAL A 48 0.35 -7.38 -4.59
C VAL A 48 1.50 -6.54 -5.15
N ARG A 49 2.12 -5.67 -4.35
CA ARG A 49 3.35 -4.97 -4.75
C ARG A 49 4.45 -5.97 -5.12
N LEU A 50 4.64 -7.02 -4.30
CA LEU A 50 5.62 -8.07 -4.57
C LEU A 50 5.30 -8.85 -5.85
N MET A 51 4.03 -9.12 -6.10
CA MET A 51 3.59 -9.76 -7.35
C MET A 51 4.02 -8.96 -8.58
N TRP A 52 3.81 -7.65 -8.56
CA TRP A 52 4.20 -6.77 -9.66
C TRP A 52 5.72 -6.62 -9.78
N LEU A 53 6.43 -6.51 -8.67
CA LEU A 53 7.90 -6.50 -8.66
C LEU A 53 8.47 -7.77 -9.28
N LYS A 54 7.91 -8.94 -8.94
CA LYS A 54 8.32 -10.21 -9.52
C LYS A 54 8.15 -10.23 -11.04
N ALA A 55 7.06 -9.66 -11.55
CA ALA A 55 6.78 -9.61 -12.98
C ALA A 55 7.64 -8.59 -13.73
N ALA A 56 7.86 -7.42 -13.13
CA ALA A 56 8.44 -6.26 -13.83
C ALA A 56 9.94 -6.04 -13.54
N ALA A 57 10.39 -6.29 -12.32
CA ALA A 57 11.77 -6.03 -11.86
C ALA A 57 12.13 -6.97 -10.71
N PRO A 58 12.32 -8.29 -10.96
CA PRO A 58 12.54 -9.27 -9.90
C PRO A 58 13.77 -8.99 -9.03
N GLU A 59 14.75 -8.25 -9.54
CA GLU A 59 15.92 -7.82 -8.76
C GLU A 59 15.56 -6.89 -7.58
N LEU A 60 14.41 -6.23 -7.64
CA LEU A 60 13.92 -5.36 -6.56
C LEU A 60 13.22 -6.12 -5.43
N LEU A 61 13.11 -7.44 -5.54
CA LEU A 61 12.54 -8.29 -4.48
C LEU A 61 13.53 -8.61 -3.35
N ASP A 62 14.80 -8.28 -3.52
CA ASP A 62 15.81 -8.58 -2.50
C ASP A 62 15.41 -7.97 -1.15
N GLY A 63 15.45 -8.80 -0.09
CA GLY A 63 15.04 -8.39 1.25
C GLY A 63 13.53 -8.27 1.47
N LEU A 64 12.69 -8.58 0.47
CA LEU A 64 11.23 -8.55 0.58
C LEU A 64 10.66 -9.96 0.69
N ALA A 65 9.73 -10.15 1.63
CA ALA A 65 9.04 -11.41 1.83
C ALA A 65 7.52 -11.22 1.84
N LYS A 66 6.81 -12.18 1.27
CA LYS A 66 5.36 -12.26 1.34
C LYS A 66 4.92 -12.39 2.80
N LEU A 67 3.86 -11.67 3.17
CA LEU A 67 3.21 -11.81 4.47
C LEU A 67 2.08 -12.82 4.37
N GLU A 68 2.08 -13.79 5.28
CA GLU A 68 1.10 -14.87 5.34
C GLU A 68 0.39 -14.87 6.70
N GLY A 69 -0.66 -15.67 6.80
CA GLY A 69 -1.45 -15.77 8.03
C GLY A 69 -2.56 -14.72 8.13
N LYS A 70 -3.36 -14.87 9.17
CA LYS A 70 -4.52 -13.99 9.42
C LYS A 70 -4.23 -12.89 10.41
N THR A 71 -3.16 -13.02 11.17
CA THR A 71 -2.77 -12.14 12.26
C THR A 71 -1.28 -11.82 12.19
N GLY A 72 -0.90 -10.72 12.79
CA GLY A 72 0.48 -10.27 12.89
C GLY A 72 0.55 -8.92 13.60
N THR A 73 1.74 -8.34 13.67
CA THR A 73 1.97 -7.10 14.38
C THR A 73 1.97 -5.89 13.44
N LYS A 74 1.66 -4.73 13.99
CA LYS A 74 1.77 -3.45 13.27
C LYS A 74 3.21 -3.22 12.79
N GLY A 75 4.21 -3.55 13.62
CA GLY A 75 5.62 -3.37 13.26
C GLY A 75 6.02 -4.17 12.03
N VAL A 76 5.55 -5.41 11.89
CA VAL A 76 5.79 -6.24 10.70
C VAL A 76 5.17 -5.61 9.47
N LEU A 77 3.91 -5.14 9.55
CA LEU A 77 3.23 -4.47 8.45
C LEU A 77 3.92 -3.17 8.05
N ALA A 78 4.29 -2.34 9.03
CA ALA A 78 4.95 -1.06 8.78
C ALA A 78 6.27 -1.25 8.02
N LYS A 79 7.08 -2.21 8.45
CA LYS A 79 8.36 -2.51 7.79
C LYS A 79 8.16 -3.07 6.38
N ALA A 80 7.21 -3.98 6.21
CA ALA A 80 6.89 -4.56 4.91
C ALA A 80 6.41 -3.49 3.92
N LEU A 81 5.49 -2.62 4.33
CA LEU A 81 4.97 -1.54 3.48
C LEU A 81 6.04 -0.51 3.13
N GLU A 82 6.89 -0.14 4.09
CA GLU A 82 8.02 0.76 3.84
C GLU A 82 8.93 0.19 2.74
N LEU A 83 9.40 -1.04 2.90
CA LEU A 83 10.32 -1.66 1.96
C LEU A 83 9.70 -1.90 0.58
N SER A 84 8.48 -2.41 0.53
CA SER A 84 7.80 -2.60 -0.76
C SER A 84 7.43 -1.27 -1.43
N GLY A 85 7.10 -0.25 -0.64
CA GLY A 85 6.88 1.11 -1.15
C GLY A 85 8.12 1.68 -1.84
N GLN A 86 9.28 1.54 -1.21
CA GLN A 86 10.58 1.96 -1.78
C GLN A 86 10.91 1.17 -3.06
N ALA A 87 10.64 -0.13 -3.07
CA ALA A 87 10.88 -0.97 -4.25
C ALA A 87 9.97 -0.58 -5.43
N ILE A 88 8.70 -0.27 -5.19
CA ILE A 88 7.80 0.24 -6.24
C ILE A 88 8.26 1.63 -6.74
N ALA A 89 8.71 2.52 -5.84
CA ALA A 89 9.29 3.80 -6.26
C ALA A 89 10.49 3.59 -7.20
N SER A 90 11.35 2.61 -6.89
CA SER A 90 12.49 2.24 -7.75
C SER A 90 12.03 1.67 -9.10
N LEU A 91 11.01 0.81 -9.12
CA LEU A 91 10.41 0.28 -10.35
C LEU A 91 9.87 1.42 -11.24
N LEU A 92 9.16 2.36 -10.65
CA LEU A 92 8.64 3.52 -11.37
C LEU A 92 9.75 4.39 -11.94
N GLY A 93 10.83 4.63 -11.17
CA GLY A 93 12.01 5.36 -11.63
C GLY A 93 12.70 4.67 -12.81
N GLN A 94 12.89 3.35 -12.74
CA GLN A 94 13.44 2.56 -13.86
C GLN A 94 12.52 2.64 -15.09
N SER A 95 11.20 2.60 -14.89
CA SER A 95 10.23 2.66 -15.98
C SER A 95 10.24 4.01 -16.68
N VAL A 96 10.32 5.10 -15.94
CA VAL A 96 10.46 6.47 -16.52
C VAL A 96 11.73 6.56 -17.35
N ALA A 97 12.87 6.09 -16.83
CA ALA A 97 14.14 6.09 -17.52
C ALA A 97 14.15 5.20 -18.78
N ALA A 98 13.33 4.16 -18.82
CA ALA A 98 13.21 3.18 -19.91
C ALA A 98 12.07 3.50 -20.90
N GLY A 99 11.62 4.75 -20.99
CA GLY A 99 10.59 5.18 -21.94
C GLY A 99 9.15 5.02 -21.45
N GLY A 100 8.95 4.92 -20.14
CA GLY A 100 7.62 4.95 -19.53
C GLY A 100 6.85 3.64 -19.60
N LYS A 101 7.53 2.50 -19.72
CA LYS A 101 6.90 1.18 -19.78
C LYS A 101 7.17 0.38 -18.50
N VAL A 102 6.18 -0.38 -18.08
CA VAL A 102 6.29 -1.38 -17.00
C VAL A 102 6.12 -2.76 -17.61
N LYS A 103 7.11 -3.63 -17.44
CA LYS A 103 7.05 -5.00 -17.98
C LYS A 103 5.86 -5.76 -17.39
N GLY A 104 5.07 -6.35 -18.25
CA GLY A 104 3.88 -7.12 -17.85
C GLY A 104 2.63 -6.27 -17.61
N PHE A 105 2.72 -4.96 -17.74
CA PHE A 105 1.57 -4.05 -17.63
C PHE A 105 1.43 -3.18 -18.87
N LYS A 106 0.23 -3.07 -19.38
CA LYS A 106 -0.16 -2.14 -20.44
C LYS A 106 -1.07 -1.07 -19.84
N PRO A 107 -1.04 0.17 -20.28
CA PRO A 107 -0.33 0.72 -21.45
C PRO A 107 1.01 1.42 -21.10
N HIS A 108 1.19 2.00 -19.90
CA HIS A 108 2.38 2.79 -19.55
C HIS A 108 2.49 3.01 -18.02
N ALA A 109 3.64 3.53 -17.57
CA ALA A 109 3.96 3.70 -16.15
C ALA A 109 2.95 4.60 -15.39
N THR A 110 2.44 5.66 -16.01
CA THR A 110 1.43 6.53 -15.38
C THR A 110 0.13 5.76 -15.13
N ALA A 111 -0.30 4.92 -16.07
CA ALA A 111 -1.47 4.07 -15.88
C ALA A 111 -1.21 2.99 -14.82
N PHE A 112 0.01 2.46 -14.75
CA PHE A 112 0.40 1.52 -13.71
C PHE A 112 0.33 2.17 -12.31
N LEU A 113 0.82 3.39 -12.16
CA LEU A 113 0.66 4.17 -10.93
C LEU A 113 -0.83 4.34 -10.57
N GLY A 114 -1.65 4.75 -11.54
CA GLY A 114 -3.10 4.88 -11.33
C GLY A 114 -3.76 3.57 -10.89
N TYR A 115 -3.35 2.46 -11.50
CA TYR A 115 -3.81 1.13 -11.12
C TYR A 115 -3.43 0.77 -9.67
N LEU A 116 -2.18 0.99 -9.28
CA LEU A 116 -1.72 0.72 -7.91
C LEU A 116 -2.47 1.57 -6.89
N ILE A 117 -2.62 2.88 -7.15
CA ILE A 117 -3.37 3.78 -6.27
C ILE A 117 -4.82 3.32 -6.14
N SER A 118 -5.48 2.99 -7.25
CA SER A 118 -6.87 2.51 -7.25
C SER A 118 -7.02 1.21 -6.47
N HIS A 119 -6.13 0.25 -6.69
CA HIS A 119 -6.14 -1.03 -5.99
C HIS A 119 -5.95 -0.85 -4.47
N GLU A 120 -4.94 -0.09 -4.08
CA GLU A 120 -4.63 0.12 -2.67
C GLU A 120 -5.67 1.01 -1.98
N SER A 121 -6.23 2.00 -2.68
CA SER A 121 -7.34 2.82 -2.15
C SER A 121 -8.60 2.01 -1.92
N HIS A 122 -8.89 1.05 -2.79
CA HIS A 122 -9.98 0.10 -2.58
C HIS A 122 -9.81 -0.66 -1.26
N HIS A 123 -8.62 -1.18 -1.00
CA HIS A 123 -8.34 -1.90 0.24
C HIS A 123 -8.27 -0.98 1.46
N ARG A 124 -7.79 0.26 1.31
CA ARG A 124 -7.90 1.27 2.38
C ARG A 124 -9.35 1.50 2.80
N GLY A 125 -10.25 1.60 1.82
CA GLY A 125 -11.69 1.72 2.08
C GLY A 125 -12.23 0.53 2.86
N GLN A 126 -11.83 -0.68 2.50
CA GLN A 126 -12.20 -1.90 3.22
C GLN A 126 -11.66 -1.90 4.66
N ILE A 127 -10.44 -1.43 4.87
CA ILE A 127 -9.86 -1.29 6.22
C ILE A 127 -10.70 -0.34 7.06
N GLY A 128 -10.98 0.85 6.56
CA GLY A 128 -11.80 1.84 7.27
C GLY A 128 -13.19 1.32 7.60
N TRP A 129 -13.80 0.63 6.66
CA TRP A 129 -15.12 0.01 6.84
C TRP A 129 -15.10 -1.11 7.89
N THR A 130 -14.08 -1.97 7.84
CA THR A 130 -13.89 -3.05 8.83
C THR A 130 -13.69 -2.48 10.23
N LEU A 131 -12.83 -1.48 10.36
CA LEU A 131 -12.61 -0.80 11.65
C LEU A 131 -13.91 -0.22 12.20
N LYS A 132 -14.67 0.51 11.38
CA LYS A 132 -15.95 1.09 11.79
C LYS A 132 -16.95 0.01 12.22
N GLY A 133 -17.09 -1.04 11.44
CA GLY A 133 -18.05 -2.12 11.70
C GLY A 133 -17.68 -3.03 12.87
N THR A 134 -16.46 -2.97 13.36
CA THR A 134 -15.95 -3.80 14.47
C THR A 134 -15.67 -3.00 15.75
N GLY A 135 -16.14 -1.74 15.83
CA GLY A 135 -16.04 -0.93 17.04
C GLY A 135 -14.71 -0.18 17.21
N HIS A 136 -13.95 -0.02 16.13
CA HIS A 136 -12.68 0.72 16.10
C HIS A 136 -12.67 1.84 15.05
N PRO A 137 -13.72 2.69 14.95
CA PRO A 137 -13.77 3.70 13.90
C PRO A 137 -12.58 4.64 14.00
N LEU A 138 -12.10 5.08 12.83
CA LEU A 138 -11.11 6.16 12.78
C LEU A 138 -11.75 7.44 13.37
N ASP A 139 -10.97 8.21 14.11
CA ASP A 139 -11.41 9.54 14.49
C ASP A 139 -11.50 10.46 13.27
N GLN A 140 -12.23 11.57 13.42
CA GLN A 140 -12.47 12.49 12.31
C GLN A 140 -11.18 13.09 11.74
N LYS A 141 -10.25 13.45 12.62
CA LYS A 141 -8.95 14.00 12.20
C LYS A 141 -8.16 13.02 11.33
N THR A 142 -8.09 11.76 11.75
CA THR A 142 -7.42 10.72 10.99
C THR A 142 -8.12 10.46 9.66
N ALA A 143 -9.45 10.37 9.66
CA ALA A 143 -10.22 10.15 8.43
C ALA A 143 -9.99 11.27 7.41
N PHE A 144 -10.00 12.52 7.81
CA PHE A 144 -9.67 13.66 6.94
C PHE A 144 -8.20 13.67 6.53
N GLY A 145 -7.29 13.28 7.43
CA GLY A 145 -5.85 13.22 7.17
C GLY A 145 -5.47 12.29 6.01
N LEU A 146 -6.29 11.29 5.70
CA LEU A 146 -6.10 10.41 4.53
C LEU A 146 -6.23 11.16 3.19
N TRP A 147 -6.86 12.33 3.18
CA TRP A 147 -7.08 13.16 2.00
C TRP A 147 -6.14 14.37 1.90
N GLU A 148 -5.32 14.59 2.91
CA GLU A 148 -4.41 15.72 2.99
C GLU A 148 -3.10 15.46 2.22
N TRP A 149 -3.21 15.31 0.93
CA TRP A 149 -2.08 14.98 0.05
C TRP A 149 -0.98 16.05 0.04
N GLY A 150 -1.32 17.30 0.27
CA GLY A 150 -0.36 18.40 0.26
C GLY A 150 0.58 18.44 1.48
N VAL A 151 0.32 17.63 2.50
CA VAL A 151 1.14 17.57 3.73
C VAL A 151 1.77 16.18 3.95
N ARG A 152 1.65 15.26 2.98
CA ARG A 152 2.20 13.89 3.04
C ARG A 152 3.49 13.76 2.25
#